data_047b5e2dd180ada0bb0210c8d7a19128
#
_entry.id   047b5e2dd180ada0bb0210c8d7a19128
#
_cell.length_a   1.000
_cell.length_b   1.000
_cell.length_c   1.000
_cell.angle_alpha   90.00
_cell.angle_beta   90.00
_cell.angle_gamma   90.00
#
_symmetry.space_group_name_H-M   'P 1'
#
loop_
_entity.id
_entity.type
_entity.pdbx_description
1 polymer ?
#
loop_
_entity_poly.entity_id
_entity_poly.type
_entity_poly.pdbx_seq_one_letter_code
_entity_poly.pdbx_strand_id
1 'polypeptide(L)'
;MKRFILTFAFVVTFAGLHSADDLVIAAVPTHKAAQLTAGPELEVATDTFAIVHWTITNPGGTDLHYGVVHYGIDAKNLTQVAKSPNRRNPSHPDMNFRVRIMGLNSNTTYYYKVESAGATDVSDGVSSTVRRFKTN
;
A
#
# COMPACT_ATOMS: atom_id res chain seq x y z
N MET A 1 -72.78 -43.84 -27.50
CA MET A 1 -72.60 -42.88 -26.36
C MET A 1 -71.13 -42.61 -26.18
N LYS A 2 -70.65 -41.50 -26.70
CA LYS A 2 -69.21 -41.06 -26.47
C LYS A 2 -69.19 -39.96 -25.44
N ARG A 3 -68.55 -40.25 -24.30
CA ARG A 3 -68.36 -39.29 -23.28
C ARG A 3 -67.07 -38.53 -23.62
N PHE A 4 -67.20 -37.21 -23.85
CA PHE A 4 -66.08 -36.26 -23.92
C PHE A 4 -65.71 -35.85 -22.53
N ILE A 5 -64.45 -36.10 -22.11
CA ILE A 5 -63.93 -35.62 -20.91
C ILE A 5 -63.13 -34.31 -21.27
N LEU A 6 -63.62 -33.19 -20.82
CA LEU A 6 -63.01 -31.92 -21.02
C LEU A 6 -61.96 -31.71 -19.87
N THR A 7 -60.69 -31.83 -20.22
CA THR A 7 -59.60 -31.58 -19.29
C THR A 7 -59.34 -30.07 -19.25
N PHE A 8 -59.65 -29.41 -18.16
CA PHE A 8 -59.28 -28.03 -17.90
C PHE A 8 -57.82 -28.00 -17.46
N ALA A 9 -56.93 -27.49 -18.32
CA ALA A 9 -55.57 -27.18 -17.96
C ALA A 9 -55.55 -25.81 -17.23
N PHE A 10 -55.25 -25.86 -15.95
CA PHE A 10 -55.06 -24.68 -15.13
C PHE A 10 -53.60 -24.17 -15.36
N VAL A 11 -53.48 -23.13 -16.17
CA VAL A 11 -52.19 -22.44 -16.34
C VAL A 11 -52.00 -21.48 -15.16
N VAL A 12 -51.17 -21.89 -14.21
CA VAL A 12 -50.69 -21.00 -13.15
C VAL A 12 -49.52 -20.17 -13.69
N THR A 13 -49.83 -18.95 -14.09
CA THR A 13 -48.78 -17.98 -14.39
C THR A 13 -48.17 -17.48 -13.07
N PHE A 14 -47.03 -18.03 -12.73
CA PHE A 14 -46.20 -17.47 -11.67
C PHE A 14 -45.56 -16.17 -12.19
N ALA A 15 -46.16 -15.03 -11.85
CA ALA A 15 -45.49 -13.74 -11.99
C ALA A 15 -44.38 -13.68 -10.91
N GLY A 16 -43.19 -14.09 -11.30
CA GLY A 16 -42.02 -13.90 -10.48
C GLY A 16 -41.72 -12.41 -10.38
N LEU A 17 -42.01 -11.81 -9.23
CA LEU A 17 -41.43 -10.54 -8.80
C LEU A 17 -39.91 -10.76 -8.65
N HIS A 18 -39.18 -10.45 -9.71
CA HIS A 18 -37.76 -10.26 -9.60
C HIS A 18 -37.56 -8.90 -8.94
N SER A 19 -37.41 -8.90 -7.62
CA SER A 19 -36.74 -7.81 -6.95
C SER A 19 -35.30 -7.85 -7.47
N ALA A 20 -34.99 -6.96 -8.40
CA ALA A 20 -33.61 -6.58 -8.62
C ALA A 20 -33.15 -5.94 -7.33
N ASP A 21 -32.52 -6.72 -6.44
CA ASP A 21 -31.65 -6.16 -5.41
C ASP A 21 -30.60 -5.36 -6.18
N ASP A 22 -30.82 -4.06 -6.20
CA ASP A 22 -29.84 -3.09 -6.63
C ASP A 22 -28.65 -3.24 -5.65
N LEU A 23 -27.74 -4.15 -5.98
CA LEU A 23 -26.44 -4.23 -5.33
C LEU A 23 -25.77 -2.90 -5.65
N VAL A 24 -26.02 -1.89 -4.81
CA VAL A 24 -25.21 -0.68 -4.77
C VAL A 24 -23.85 -1.13 -4.29
N ILE A 25 -23.01 -1.56 -5.23
CA ILE A 25 -21.59 -1.70 -4.99
C ILE A 25 -21.11 -0.28 -4.72
N ALA A 26 -21.03 0.07 -3.43
CA ALA A 26 -20.38 1.29 -3.02
C ALA A 26 -19.01 1.28 -3.70
N ALA A 27 -18.77 2.25 -4.59
CA ALA A 27 -17.49 2.40 -5.24
C ALA A 27 -16.43 2.48 -4.13
N VAL A 28 -15.60 1.44 -4.02
CA VAL A 28 -14.44 1.47 -3.13
C VAL A 28 -13.64 2.69 -3.59
N PRO A 29 -13.40 3.68 -2.72
CA PRO A 29 -12.63 4.84 -3.12
C PRO A 29 -11.29 4.31 -3.62
N THR A 30 -11.05 4.46 -4.92
CA THR A 30 -9.76 4.15 -5.53
C THR A 30 -8.78 5.17 -4.98
N HIS A 31 -8.05 4.80 -3.93
CA HIS A 31 -6.92 5.58 -3.47
C HIS A 31 -5.95 5.71 -4.64
N LYS A 32 -5.78 6.93 -5.11
CA LYS A 32 -4.72 7.22 -6.07
C LYS A 32 -3.40 6.85 -5.38
N ALA A 33 -2.65 5.91 -5.97
CA ALA A 33 -1.35 5.54 -5.46
C ALA A 33 -0.48 6.79 -5.29
N ALA A 34 0.16 6.92 -4.13
CA ALA A 34 1.11 8.00 -3.89
C ALA A 34 2.31 7.86 -4.84
N GLN A 35 3.00 8.95 -5.10
CA GLN A 35 4.16 8.99 -5.98
C GLN A 35 5.38 9.48 -5.21
N LEU A 36 6.52 8.89 -5.48
CA LEU A 36 7.81 9.37 -4.99
C LEU A 36 8.15 10.68 -5.72
N THR A 37 8.23 11.79 -4.98
CA THR A 37 8.51 13.12 -5.53
C THR A 37 9.94 13.58 -5.30
N ALA A 38 10.61 13.04 -4.26
CA ALA A 38 12.03 13.28 -4.00
C ALA A 38 12.68 12.10 -3.26
N GLY A 39 13.94 11.87 -3.53
CA GLY A 39 14.73 10.80 -2.91
C GLY A 39 14.46 9.41 -3.53
N PRO A 40 14.76 8.31 -2.81
CA PRO A 40 15.38 8.30 -1.49
C PRO A 40 16.83 8.80 -1.52
N GLU A 41 17.21 9.54 -0.49
CA GLU A 41 18.55 10.08 -0.30
C GLU A 41 19.13 9.65 1.04
N LEU A 42 20.44 9.39 1.05
CA LEU A 42 21.19 9.17 2.27
C LEU A 42 21.51 10.52 2.91
N GLU A 43 21.01 10.74 4.11
CA GLU A 43 21.34 11.94 4.89
C GLU A 43 22.67 11.77 5.61
N VAL A 44 22.89 10.62 6.22
CA VAL A 44 24.11 10.27 6.94
C VAL A 44 24.32 8.75 6.96
N ALA A 45 25.57 8.33 6.91
CA ALA A 45 25.99 6.98 7.26
C ALA A 45 27.20 7.09 8.23
N THR A 46 27.11 6.36 9.32
CA THR A 46 28.17 6.17 10.28
C THR A 46 28.67 4.71 10.23
N ASP A 47 29.47 4.31 11.19
CA ASP A 47 29.90 2.92 11.38
C ASP A 47 28.77 1.99 11.86
N THR A 48 27.72 2.52 12.50
CA THR A 48 26.68 1.70 13.15
C THR A 48 25.24 2.03 12.73
N PHE A 49 25.00 3.17 12.08
CA PHE A 49 23.67 3.58 11.63
C PHE A 49 23.72 4.40 10.34
N ALA A 50 22.59 4.48 9.67
CA ALA A 50 22.34 5.37 8.55
C ALA A 50 20.96 6.01 8.67
N ILE A 51 20.79 7.17 8.03
CA ILE A 51 19.49 7.84 7.92
C ILE A 51 19.18 8.06 6.44
N VAL A 52 17.99 7.62 6.04
CA VAL A 52 17.45 7.77 4.70
C VAL A 52 16.20 8.63 4.77
N HIS A 53 16.05 9.56 3.83
CA HIS A 53 14.86 10.38 3.71
C HIS A 53 14.31 10.40 2.28
N TRP A 54 13.00 10.62 2.16
CA TRP A 54 12.30 10.75 0.87
C TRP A 54 10.99 11.48 1.06
N THR A 55 10.42 11.92 -0.05
CA THR A 55 9.13 12.61 -0.10
C THR A 55 8.20 11.91 -1.07
N ILE A 56 6.95 11.78 -0.68
CA ILE A 56 5.88 11.28 -1.54
C ILE A 56 4.75 12.29 -1.64
N THR A 57 3.91 12.18 -2.65
CA THR A 57 2.62 12.88 -2.65
C THR A 57 1.79 12.39 -1.47
N ASN A 58 0.97 13.28 -0.88
CA ASN A 58 0.12 12.92 0.25
C ASN A 58 -0.77 11.72 -0.12
N PRO A 59 -0.65 10.57 0.55
CA PRO A 59 -1.37 9.36 0.18
C PRO A 59 -2.85 9.39 0.56
N GLY A 60 -3.27 10.34 1.42
CA GLY A 60 -4.62 10.34 1.99
C GLY A 60 -4.85 9.19 2.98
N GLY A 61 -6.11 8.87 3.25
CA GLY A 61 -6.47 7.76 4.12
C GLY A 61 -6.22 8.00 5.61
N THR A 62 -5.53 7.08 6.27
CA THR A 62 -5.23 7.14 7.71
C THR A 62 -4.33 8.30 8.08
N ASP A 63 -4.42 8.75 9.34
CA ASP A 63 -3.56 9.83 9.84
C ASP A 63 -2.11 9.38 10.10
N LEU A 64 -1.91 8.09 10.37
CA LEU A 64 -0.61 7.52 10.63
C LEU A 64 -0.14 6.71 9.42
N HIS A 65 1.06 7.02 8.97
CA HIS A 65 1.79 6.27 7.94
C HIS A 65 3.16 5.88 8.47
N TYR A 66 3.77 4.91 7.81
CA TYR A 66 5.12 4.45 8.10
C TYR A 66 5.99 4.59 6.87
N GLY A 67 7.16 5.21 7.04
CA GLY A 67 8.26 5.04 6.12
C GLY A 67 8.91 3.69 6.37
N VAL A 68 9.14 2.92 5.31
CA VAL A 68 9.69 1.57 5.37
C VAL A 68 10.95 1.51 4.51
N VAL A 69 12.06 1.08 5.09
CA VAL A 69 13.30 0.83 4.37
C VAL A 69 13.60 -0.66 4.43
N HIS A 70 13.62 -1.31 3.27
CA HIS A 70 14.15 -2.66 3.11
C HIS A 70 15.63 -2.55 2.79
N TYR A 71 16.49 -3.27 3.51
CA TYR A 71 17.92 -3.18 3.31
C TYR A 71 18.65 -4.51 3.57
N GLY A 72 19.86 -4.59 3.11
CA GLY A 72 20.72 -5.77 3.27
C GLY A 72 22.06 -5.60 2.54
N ILE A 73 22.92 -6.59 2.66
CA ILE A 73 24.23 -6.62 2.00
C ILE A 73 24.19 -7.18 0.57
N ASP A 74 23.06 -7.70 0.15
CA ASP A 74 22.81 -8.20 -1.19
C ASP A 74 21.69 -7.41 -1.85
N ALA A 75 21.98 -6.80 -3.00
CA ALA A 75 21.00 -5.98 -3.75
C ALA A 75 19.76 -6.77 -4.21
N LYS A 76 19.89 -8.09 -4.36
CA LYS A 76 18.79 -8.98 -4.79
C LYS A 76 18.00 -9.54 -3.61
N ASN A 77 18.49 -9.39 -2.37
CA ASN A 77 17.91 -9.98 -1.20
C ASN A 77 17.95 -9.00 0.00
N LEU A 78 16.99 -8.09 0.05
CA LEU A 78 16.87 -7.08 1.10
C LEU A 78 16.02 -7.65 2.24
N THR A 79 16.65 -8.40 3.14
CA THR A 79 15.97 -9.18 4.18
C THR A 79 15.64 -8.41 5.45
N GLN A 80 16.26 -7.25 5.66
CA GLN A 80 16.09 -6.44 6.87
C GLN A 80 15.16 -5.26 6.60
N VAL A 81 14.44 -4.83 7.64
CA VAL A 81 13.46 -3.75 7.55
C VAL A 81 13.66 -2.77 8.70
N ALA A 82 13.67 -1.48 8.37
CA ALA A 82 13.56 -0.39 9.32
C ALA A 82 12.28 0.40 9.04
N LYS A 83 11.55 0.77 10.09
CA LYS A 83 10.29 1.53 10.00
C LYS A 83 10.35 2.77 10.88
N SER A 84 9.72 3.85 10.43
CA SER A 84 9.51 5.06 11.23
C SER A 84 8.11 5.60 11.00
N PRO A 85 7.34 5.88 12.07
CA PRO A 85 6.02 6.46 11.95
C PRO A 85 6.10 7.93 11.54
N ASN A 86 5.11 8.38 10.77
CA ASN A 86 4.89 9.78 10.48
C ASN A 86 3.39 10.09 10.45
N ARG A 87 3.01 11.26 10.99
CA ARG A 87 1.63 11.73 10.92
C ARG A 87 1.40 12.52 9.65
N ARG A 88 0.34 12.16 8.96
CA ARG A 88 -0.12 12.86 7.77
C ARG A 88 -0.74 14.21 8.14
N ASN A 89 -0.34 15.27 7.45
CA ASN A 89 -1.06 16.54 7.46
C ASN A 89 -2.01 16.59 6.25
N PRO A 90 -3.34 16.56 6.45
CA PRO A 90 -4.31 16.56 5.34
C PRO A 90 -4.21 17.77 4.42
N SER A 91 -3.73 18.90 4.95
CA SER A 91 -3.63 20.17 4.20
C SER A 91 -2.32 20.29 3.41
N HIS A 92 -1.40 19.34 3.55
CA HIS A 92 -0.12 19.35 2.84
C HIS A 92 -0.18 18.47 1.59
N PRO A 93 0.36 18.94 0.45
CA PRO A 93 0.37 18.16 -0.78
C PRO A 93 1.32 16.96 -0.72
N ASP A 94 2.33 17.03 0.13
CA ASP A 94 3.40 16.04 0.25
C ASP A 94 3.53 15.49 1.67
N MET A 95 4.18 14.35 1.77
CA MET A 95 4.55 13.70 3.03
C MET A 95 6.03 13.30 2.99
N ASN A 96 6.78 13.72 4.01
CA ASN A 96 8.21 13.44 4.14
C ASN A 96 8.46 12.30 5.10
N PHE A 97 9.32 11.38 4.73
CA PHE A 97 9.80 10.31 5.60
C PHE A 97 11.28 10.47 5.89
N ARG A 98 11.65 10.10 7.10
CA ARG A 98 13.03 10.06 7.58
C ARG A 98 13.17 8.83 8.47
N VAL A 99 13.91 7.84 8.00
CA VAL A 99 14.04 6.55 8.67
C VAL A 99 15.49 6.32 9.05
N ARG A 100 15.69 5.95 10.32
CA ARG A 100 17.00 5.57 10.86
C ARG A 100 17.13 4.05 10.80
N ILE A 101 18.19 3.59 10.18
CA ILE A 101 18.60 2.18 10.11
C ILE A 101 19.69 1.99 11.16
N MET A 102 19.50 1.06 12.09
CA MET A 102 20.40 0.79 13.23
C MET A 102 21.07 -0.58 13.10
N GLY A 103 22.12 -0.79 13.88
CA GLY A 103 22.78 -2.10 13.99
C GLY A 103 23.59 -2.48 12.75
N LEU A 104 24.10 -1.49 12.03
CA LEU A 104 24.94 -1.70 10.86
C LEU A 104 26.36 -2.10 11.27
N ASN A 105 27.04 -2.82 10.37
CA ASN A 105 28.47 -3.10 10.50
C ASN A 105 29.26 -1.97 9.85
N SER A 106 30.42 -1.65 10.43
CA SER A 106 31.35 -0.66 9.86
C SER A 106 31.95 -1.14 8.54
N ASN A 107 32.39 -0.19 7.72
CA ASN A 107 33.07 -0.42 6.44
C ASN A 107 32.33 -1.42 5.51
N THR A 108 31.00 -1.40 5.56
CA THR A 108 30.14 -2.36 4.86
C THR A 108 29.23 -1.64 3.86
N THR A 109 29.10 -2.19 2.65
CA THR A 109 28.14 -1.71 1.65
C THR A 109 26.79 -2.33 1.89
N TYR A 110 25.78 -1.48 2.03
CA TYR A 110 24.38 -1.85 2.13
C TYR A 110 23.60 -1.39 0.91
N TYR A 111 22.64 -2.22 0.52
CA TYR A 111 21.65 -1.90 -0.51
C TYR A 111 20.31 -1.67 0.17
N TYR A 112 19.51 -0.75 -0.38
CA TYR A 112 18.21 -0.43 0.19
C TYR A 112 17.21 0.05 -0.86
N LYS A 113 15.95 -0.12 -0.55
CA LYS A 113 14.81 0.52 -1.22
C LYS A 113 13.85 1.05 -0.18
N VAL A 114 13.04 2.02 -0.56
CA VAL A 114 12.05 2.63 0.34
C VAL A 114 10.64 2.38 -0.16
N GLU A 115 9.74 2.26 0.80
CA GLU A 115 8.30 2.13 0.61
C GLU A 115 7.58 2.98 1.67
N SER A 116 6.28 3.14 1.54
CA SER A 116 5.43 3.67 2.59
C SER A 116 4.13 2.89 2.70
N ALA A 117 3.57 2.87 3.89
CA ALA A 117 2.34 2.16 4.19
C ALA A 117 1.50 2.91 5.23
N GLY A 118 0.19 2.78 5.17
CA GLY A 118 -0.72 3.26 6.21
C GLY A 118 -0.64 2.45 7.50
N ALA A 119 -1.39 2.87 8.51
CA ALA A 119 -1.39 2.27 9.85
C ALA A 119 -1.72 0.77 9.89
N THR A 120 -2.42 0.27 8.88
CA THR A 120 -2.83 -1.14 8.74
C THR A 120 -1.89 -1.94 7.84
N ASP A 121 -0.67 -1.45 7.62
CA ASP A 121 0.33 -2.03 6.69
C ASP A 121 -0.14 -2.11 5.22
N VAL A 122 -1.18 -1.38 4.86
CA VAL A 122 -1.60 -1.24 3.47
C VAL A 122 -0.64 -0.30 2.76
N SER A 123 -0.03 -0.77 1.68
CA SER A 123 0.92 0.01 0.88
C SER A 123 0.27 1.29 0.32
N ASP A 124 1.00 2.39 0.37
CA ASP A 124 0.63 3.65 -0.29
C ASP A 124 0.90 3.62 -1.80
N GLY A 125 1.43 2.50 -2.32
CA GLY A 125 1.73 2.32 -3.74
C GLY A 125 3.10 2.89 -4.16
N VAL A 126 3.95 3.25 -3.20
CA VAL A 126 5.30 3.79 -3.44
C VAL A 126 6.34 2.70 -3.23
N SER A 127 7.23 2.55 -4.20
CA SER A 127 8.44 1.74 -4.08
C SER A 127 9.55 2.38 -4.91
N SER A 128 10.72 2.57 -4.32
CA SER A 128 11.89 3.08 -5.03
C SER A 128 12.66 1.96 -5.74
N THR A 129 13.54 2.34 -6.66
CA THR A 129 14.62 1.45 -7.11
C THR A 129 15.60 1.17 -5.97
N VAL A 130 16.38 0.10 -6.10
CA VAL A 130 17.43 -0.23 -5.15
C VAL A 130 18.58 0.77 -5.27
N ARG A 131 19.02 1.29 -4.14
CA ARG A 131 20.18 2.17 -3.98
C ARG A 131 21.21 1.54 -3.05
N ARG A 132 22.35 2.16 -2.90
CA ARG A 132 23.40 1.67 -1.99
C ARG A 132 24.04 2.81 -1.22
N PHE A 133 24.57 2.48 -0.06
CA PHE A 133 25.50 3.31 0.71
C PHE A 133 26.57 2.45 1.35
N LYS A 134 27.63 3.09 1.84
CA LYS A 134 28.68 2.42 2.61
C LYS A 134 28.79 3.07 3.98
N THR A 135 28.87 2.26 5.02
CA THR A 135 29.21 2.71 6.39
C THR A 135 30.68 3.07 6.51
N ASN A 136 31.02 3.90 7.47
CA ASN A 136 32.39 4.29 7.78
C ASN A 136 33.16 3.13 8.39
#